data_fd4f3d2688868d59e0fbfb1ad0188786
#
_entry.id   fd4f3d2688868d59e0fbfb1ad0188786
#
_cell.length_a   1.000
_cell.length_b   1.000
_cell.length_c   1.000
_cell.angle_alpha   90.00
_cell.angle_beta   90.00
_cell.angle_gamma   90.00
#
_symmetry.space_group_name_H-M   'P 1'
#
loop_
_entity.id
_entity.type
_entity.pdbx_description
1 polymer ?
#
loop_
_entity_poly.entity_id
_entity_poly.type
_entity_poly.pdbx_seq_one_letter_code
_entity_poly.pdbx_strand_id
1 'polypeptide(L)'
;GKCNLRQLVLWKGLYMKYILFDLDGTITDPKEGITKSVAYSLKKFGIEVEDLDTLCPFIGPPLSDSYEQFYGFTHEKAMEAVDEYRVYYRKQGIFECKLYDGIKELLEHLHNEGKKVILATSKPEEFAVQLLEHFDIIKYFDVVAGSTMDGSRVEKADVIRYAMSRIKDFDVNDAVMIGDRKFDYIGSKECGIPCILIGYGYGEMEELENCKPFAIKESVFELQKFLDSI
;
A
#
# COMPACT_ATOMS: atom_id res chain seq x y z
N GLY A 1 7.83 -9.39 20.90
CA GLY A 1 7.41 -8.33 21.79
C GLY A 1 6.03 -8.60 22.34
N LYS A 2 5.85 -8.44 23.65
CA LYS A 2 4.58 -8.69 24.33
C LYS A 2 3.55 -7.67 23.83
N CYS A 3 2.60 -8.14 23.02
CA CYS A 3 1.39 -7.40 22.74
C CYS A 3 0.74 -7.07 24.08
N ASN A 4 0.45 -5.80 24.28
CA ASN A 4 -0.09 -5.33 25.57
C ASN A 4 -1.48 -5.94 25.76
N LEU A 5 -1.57 -6.94 26.65
CA LEU A 5 -2.81 -7.67 26.97
C LEU A 5 -3.99 -6.73 27.31
N ARG A 6 -3.71 -5.51 27.81
CA ARG A 6 -4.73 -4.50 28.05
C ARG A 6 -5.35 -3.94 26.76
N GLN A 7 -4.56 -3.83 25.68
CA GLN A 7 -5.11 -3.44 24.38
C GLN A 7 -5.95 -4.56 23.79
N LEU A 8 -5.50 -5.82 23.89
CA LEU A 8 -6.26 -6.99 23.44
C LEU A 8 -7.61 -7.15 24.13
N VAL A 9 -7.71 -6.80 25.42
CA VAL A 9 -8.97 -6.89 26.17
C VAL A 9 -9.96 -5.81 25.75
N LEU A 10 -9.47 -4.63 25.34
CA LEU A 10 -10.32 -3.54 24.84
C LEU A 10 -10.88 -3.84 23.43
N TRP A 11 -10.22 -4.70 22.66
CA TRP A 11 -10.62 -5.04 21.28
C TRP A 11 -11.47 -6.31 21.18
N LYS A 12 -11.57 -7.10 22.25
CA LYS A 12 -12.48 -8.24 22.31
C LYS A 12 -13.94 -7.75 22.35
N GLY A 13 -14.56 -7.72 21.17
CA GLY A 13 -15.94 -7.29 20.98
C GLY A 13 -16.11 -6.09 20.05
N LEU A 14 -15.01 -5.56 19.49
CA LEU A 14 -15.08 -4.55 18.45
C LEU A 14 -15.15 -5.23 17.08
N TYR A 15 -16.19 -4.91 16.33
CA TYR A 15 -16.33 -5.36 14.94
C TYR A 15 -15.68 -4.33 14.02
N MET A 16 -14.59 -4.72 13.35
CA MET A 16 -13.95 -3.87 12.33
C MET A 16 -14.73 -3.96 11.04
N LYS A 17 -15.50 -2.93 10.75
CA LYS A 17 -16.34 -2.85 9.55
C LYS A 17 -15.54 -2.48 8.30
N TYR A 18 -14.56 -1.58 8.44
CA TYR A 18 -13.79 -1.01 7.34
C TYR A 18 -12.37 -1.55 7.33
N ILE A 19 -12.05 -2.29 6.27
CA ILE A 19 -10.71 -2.87 6.09
C ILE A 19 -10.04 -2.14 4.93
N LEU A 20 -9.05 -1.31 5.25
CA LEU A 20 -8.30 -0.55 4.26
C LEU A 20 -7.01 -1.29 3.92
N PHE A 21 -6.71 -1.40 2.65
CA PHE A 21 -5.49 -2.06 2.14
C PHE A 21 -4.63 -1.10 1.35
N ASP A 22 -3.31 -1.19 1.55
CA ASP A 22 -2.34 -0.75 0.56
C ASP A 22 -2.33 -1.73 -0.62
N LEU A 23 -1.77 -1.32 -1.74
CA LEU A 23 -1.69 -2.14 -2.95
C LEU A 23 -0.31 -2.79 -3.10
N ASP A 24 0.71 -1.99 -3.45
CA ASP A 24 2.06 -2.46 -3.74
C ASP A 24 2.74 -3.00 -2.48
N GLY A 25 3.15 -4.26 -2.49
CA GLY A 25 3.76 -4.93 -1.34
C GLY A 25 2.77 -5.53 -0.35
N THR A 26 1.47 -5.37 -0.58
CA THR A 26 0.41 -5.89 0.32
C THR A 26 -0.58 -6.78 -0.42
N ILE A 27 -1.17 -6.31 -1.50
CA ILE A 27 -2.07 -7.08 -2.39
C ILE A 27 -1.28 -7.66 -3.55
N THR A 28 -0.42 -6.85 -4.18
CA THR A 28 0.44 -7.25 -5.31
C THR A 28 1.90 -7.22 -4.93
N ASP A 29 2.67 -8.11 -5.53
CA ASP A 29 4.12 -8.03 -5.58
C ASP A 29 4.54 -7.34 -6.88
N PRO A 30 4.89 -6.04 -6.82
CA PRO A 30 5.14 -5.22 -8.00
C PRO A 30 6.62 -5.11 -8.36
N LYS A 31 7.50 -5.90 -7.75
CA LYS A 31 8.95 -5.73 -7.83
C LYS A 31 9.46 -5.57 -9.25
N GLU A 32 9.09 -6.47 -10.14
CA GLU A 32 9.58 -6.46 -11.52
C GLU A 32 9.22 -5.15 -12.24
N GLY A 33 7.94 -4.80 -12.25
CA GLY A 33 7.46 -3.62 -12.97
C GLY A 33 7.99 -2.32 -12.41
N ILE A 34 7.99 -2.16 -11.08
CA ILE A 34 8.46 -0.92 -10.45
C ILE A 34 9.96 -0.76 -10.63
N THR A 35 10.76 -1.80 -10.35
CA THR A 35 12.21 -1.69 -10.46
C THR A 35 12.67 -1.47 -11.89
N LYS A 36 12.05 -2.13 -12.85
CA LYS A 36 12.34 -1.88 -14.28
C LYS A 36 11.95 -0.48 -14.73
N SER A 37 10.82 0.03 -14.24
CA SER A 37 10.38 1.40 -14.55
C SER A 37 11.33 2.46 -13.98
N VAL A 38 11.81 2.25 -12.75
CA VAL A 38 12.81 3.13 -12.13
C VAL A 38 14.14 3.08 -12.89
N ALA A 39 14.62 1.88 -13.22
CA ALA A 39 15.85 1.72 -13.99
C ALA A 39 15.76 2.40 -15.37
N TYR A 40 14.61 2.24 -16.05
CA TYR A 40 14.35 2.93 -17.32
C TYR A 40 14.43 4.45 -17.17
N SER A 41 13.80 4.98 -16.14
CA SER A 41 13.82 6.41 -15.82
C SER A 41 15.23 6.91 -15.52
N LEU A 42 15.97 6.22 -14.65
CA LEU A 42 17.33 6.60 -14.26
C LEU A 42 18.29 6.62 -15.46
N LYS A 43 18.11 5.70 -16.40
CA LYS A 43 18.93 5.64 -17.62
C LYS A 43 18.80 6.91 -18.45
N LYS A 44 17.65 7.57 -18.46
CA LYS A 44 17.43 8.86 -19.13
C LYS A 44 18.30 9.98 -18.54
N PHE A 45 18.72 9.83 -17.29
CA PHE A 45 19.61 10.77 -16.59
C PHE A 45 21.06 10.28 -16.55
N GLY A 46 21.41 9.27 -17.35
CA GLY A 46 22.78 8.74 -17.43
C GLY A 46 23.16 7.81 -16.27
N ILE A 47 22.20 7.32 -15.51
CA ILE A 47 22.43 6.42 -14.36
C ILE A 47 22.08 5.00 -14.77
N GLU A 48 23.06 4.13 -14.85
CA GLU A 48 22.89 2.70 -15.09
C GLU A 48 22.71 1.96 -13.75
N VAL A 49 21.74 1.06 -13.70
CA VAL A 49 21.48 0.20 -12.54
C VAL A 49 21.71 -1.26 -12.95
N GLU A 50 22.73 -1.89 -12.37
CA GLU A 50 23.07 -3.29 -12.66
C GLU A 50 22.19 -4.28 -11.90
N ASP A 51 21.91 -3.98 -10.63
CA ASP A 51 21.09 -4.83 -9.76
C ASP A 51 19.75 -4.15 -9.44
N LEU A 52 18.68 -4.65 -10.03
CA LEU A 52 17.33 -4.13 -9.80
C LEU A 52 16.87 -4.24 -8.35
N ASP A 53 17.40 -5.18 -7.58
CA ASP A 53 17.03 -5.34 -6.18
C ASP A 53 17.38 -4.10 -5.34
N THR A 54 18.39 -3.33 -5.75
CA THR A 54 18.74 -2.07 -5.10
C THR A 54 17.65 -1.00 -5.20
N LEU A 55 16.70 -1.19 -6.11
CA LEU A 55 15.59 -0.27 -6.34
C LEU A 55 14.31 -0.65 -5.57
N CYS A 56 14.32 -1.75 -4.83
CA CYS A 56 13.17 -2.15 -4.01
C CYS A 56 12.70 -1.09 -3.02
N PRO A 57 13.55 -0.23 -2.43
CA PRO A 57 13.09 0.87 -1.57
C PRO A 57 12.13 1.87 -2.22
N PHE A 58 12.04 1.90 -3.56
CA PHE A 58 11.04 2.69 -4.28
C PHE A 58 9.61 2.15 -4.12
N ILE A 59 9.46 0.92 -3.64
CA ILE A 59 8.15 0.29 -3.50
C ILE A 59 7.50 0.76 -2.20
N GLY A 60 6.43 1.52 -2.31
CA GLY A 60 5.63 2.02 -1.19
C GLY A 60 5.49 3.54 -1.13
N PRO A 61 6.59 4.31 -0.96
CA PRO A 61 6.49 5.76 -0.84
C PRO A 61 6.19 6.44 -2.18
N PRO A 62 5.78 7.72 -2.17
CA PRO A 62 5.67 8.49 -3.40
C PRO A 62 7.00 8.50 -4.17
N LEU A 63 6.94 8.26 -5.49
CA LEU A 63 8.13 8.09 -6.32
C LEU A 63 9.05 9.32 -6.30
N SER A 64 8.48 10.53 -6.34
CA SER A 64 9.28 11.76 -6.32
C SER A 64 10.14 11.85 -5.07
N ASP A 65 9.60 11.49 -3.91
CA ASP A 65 10.32 11.49 -2.64
C ASP A 65 11.52 10.51 -2.69
N SER A 66 11.34 9.35 -3.30
CA SER A 66 12.39 8.34 -3.43
C SER A 66 13.50 8.78 -4.35
N TYR A 67 13.21 9.45 -5.48
CA TYR A 67 14.24 10.01 -6.34
C TYR A 67 15.05 11.10 -5.64
N GLU A 68 14.39 11.95 -4.86
CA GLU A 68 15.05 12.97 -4.06
C GLU A 68 15.96 12.34 -2.98
N GLN A 69 15.42 11.38 -2.24
CA GLN A 69 16.10 10.75 -1.11
C GLN A 69 17.29 9.87 -1.55
N PHE A 70 17.09 9.02 -2.55
CA PHE A 70 18.09 8.00 -2.91
C PHE A 70 19.09 8.47 -3.96
N TYR A 71 18.70 9.42 -4.80
CA TYR A 71 19.56 9.90 -5.90
C TYR A 71 19.90 11.38 -5.80
N GLY A 72 19.44 12.07 -4.75
CA GLY A 72 19.75 13.47 -4.53
C GLY A 72 19.19 14.40 -5.60
N PHE A 73 18.12 13.99 -6.29
CA PHE A 73 17.48 14.83 -7.31
C PHE A 73 16.81 16.04 -6.66
N THR A 74 16.82 17.16 -7.36
CA THR A 74 15.93 18.28 -7.02
C THR A 74 14.49 17.84 -7.22
N HIS A 75 13.53 18.53 -6.61
CA HIS A 75 12.11 18.21 -6.80
C HIS A 75 11.72 18.25 -8.28
N GLU A 76 12.18 19.25 -9.02
CA GLU A 76 11.93 19.37 -10.46
C GLU A 76 12.46 18.18 -11.24
N LYS A 77 13.71 17.78 -10.98
CA LYS A 77 14.32 16.62 -11.63
C LYS A 77 13.61 15.31 -11.23
N ALA A 78 13.21 15.19 -9.99
CA ALA A 78 12.44 14.03 -9.51
C ALA A 78 11.11 13.92 -10.25
N MET A 79 10.41 15.02 -10.49
CA MET A 79 9.16 15.01 -11.25
C MET A 79 9.37 14.62 -12.71
N GLU A 80 10.46 15.08 -13.34
CA GLU A 80 10.86 14.62 -14.69
C GLU A 80 11.14 13.11 -14.69
N ALA A 81 11.81 12.60 -13.66
CA ALA A 81 12.11 11.18 -13.53
C ALA A 81 10.82 10.36 -13.35
N VAL A 82 9.85 10.87 -12.62
CA VAL A 82 8.53 10.24 -12.49
C VAL A 82 7.81 10.17 -13.84
N ASP A 83 7.89 11.22 -14.66
CA ASP A 83 7.30 11.21 -16.00
C ASP A 83 7.94 10.13 -16.90
N GLU A 84 9.27 10.00 -16.85
CA GLU A 84 9.99 8.95 -17.58
C GLU A 84 9.65 7.54 -17.06
N TYR A 85 9.53 7.38 -15.74
CA TYR A 85 9.07 6.15 -15.11
C TYR A 85 7.72 5.72 -15.69
N ARG A 86 6.78 6.66 -15.80
CA ARG A 86 5.42 6.40 -16.29
C ARG A 86 5.39 5.96 -17.74
N VAL A 87 6.37 6.34 -18.57
CA VAL A 87 6.47 5.87 -19.96
C VAL A 87 6.61 4.34 -20.01
N TYR A 88 7.55 3.78 -19.26
CA TYR A 88 7.72 2.34 -19.17
C TYR A 88 6.57 1.66 -18.42
N TYR A 89 6.16 2.24 -17.30
CA TYR A 89 5.13 1.67 -16.44
C TYR A 89 3.80 1.50 -17.18
N ARG A 90 3.33 2.52 -17.88
CA ARG A 90 2.09 2.44 -18.66
C ARG A 90 2.15 1.40 -19.76
N LYS A 91 3.28 1.30 -20.44
CA LYS A 91 3.44 0.43 -21.61
C LYS A 91 3.56 -1.04 -21.20
N GLN A 92 4.29 -1.31 -20.12
CA GLN A 92 4.72 -2.66 -19.80
C GLN A 92 4.75 -2.94 -18.29
N GLY A 93 5.35 -2.06 -17.50
CA GLY A 93 5.64 -2.30 -16.08
C GLY A 93 4.42 -2.55 -15.21
N ILE A 94 3.29 -1.93 -15.54
CA ILE A 94 2.05 -2.06 -14.77
C ILE A 94 1.62 -3.51 -14.59
N PHE A 95 1.80 -4.35 -15.61
CA PHE A 95 1.40 -5.76 -15.56
C PHE A 95 2.56 -6.72 -15.24
N GLU A 96 3.76 -6.20 -15.01
CA GLU A 96 4.89 -6.98 -14.52
C GLU A 96 4.83 -7.13 -12.99
N CYS A 97 3.75 -7.71 -12.54
CA CYS A 97 3.44 -7.94 -11.13
C CYS A 97 2.55 -9.16 -10.97
N LYS A 98 2.38 -9.60 -9.75
CA LYS A 98 1.50 -10.75 -9.42
C LYS A 98 0.79 -10.49 -8.10
N LEU A 99 -0.34 -11.16 -7.87
CA LEU A 99 -0.98 -11.19 -6.56
C LEU A 99 -0.15 -12.03 -5.59
N TYR A 100 -0.10 -11.62 -4.33
CA TYR A 100 0.38 -12.52 -3.28
C TYR A 100 -0.57 -13.71 -3.13
N ASP A 101 -0.01 -14.88 -2.83
CA ASP A 101 -0.78 -16.11 -2.64
C ASP A 101 -1.81 -15.94 -1.52
N GLY A 102 -3.06 -16.31 -1.81
CA GLY A 102 -4.16 -16.22 -0.86
C GLY A 102 -4.86 -14.86 -0.78
N ILE A 103 -4.36 -13.84 -1.43
CA ILE A 103 -4.95 -12.48 -1.36
C ILE A 103 -6.34 -12.43 -2.00
N LYS A 104 -6.54 -13.04 -3.16
CA LYS A 104 -7.86 -13.05 -3.81
C LYS A 104 -8.90 -13.70 -2.91
N GLU A 105 -8.57 -14.81 -2.32
CA GLU A 105 -9.44 -15.56 -1.39
C GLU A 105 -9.73 -14.73 -0.14
N LEU A 106 -8.75 -13.99 0.40
CA LEU A 106 -8.95 -13.10 1.54
C LEU A 106 -9.93 -11.96 1.20
N LEU A 107 -9.76 -11.31 0.06
CA LEU A 107 -10.64 -10.22 -0.37
C LEU A 107 -12.07 -10.71 -0.57
N GLU A 108 -12.24 -11.85 -1.22
CA GLU A 108 -13.54 -12.49 -1.39
C GLU A 108 -14.19 -12.83 -0.05
N HIS A 109 -13.41 -13.40 0.88
CA HIS A 109 -13.87 -13.74 2.23
C HIS A 109 -14.38 -12.49 2.97
N LEU A 110 -13.60 -11.42 2.99
CA LEU A 110 -13.99 -10.16 3.66
C LEU A 110 -15.25 -9.56 3.04
N HIS A 111 -15.33 -9.56 1.72
CA HIS A 111 -16.51 -9.09 0.99
C HIS A 111 -17.75 -9.91 1.36
N ASN A 112 -17.65 -11.23 1.38
CA ASN A 112 -18.76 -12.13 1.72
C ASN A 112 -19.19 -12.02 3.19
N GLU A 113 -18.25 -11.68 4.09
CA GLU A 113 -18.55 -11.40 5.51
C GLU A 113 -19.21 -10.03 5.73
N GLY A 114 -19.44 -9.27 4.67
CA GLY A 114 -20.09 -7.96 4.75
C GLY A 114 -19.15 -6.82 5.20
N LYS A 115 -17.84 -7.05 5.21
CA LYS A 115 -16.86 -6.00 5.47
C LYS A 115 -16.83 -5.00 4.31
N LYS A 116 -16.54 -3.75 4.60
CA LYS A 116 -16.25 -2.74 3.59
C LYS A 116 -14.76 -2.77 3.29
N VAL A 117 -14.41 -3.17 2.09
CA VAL A 117 -13.02 -3.29 1.64
C VAL A 117 -12.65 -2.06 0.84
N ILE A 118 -11.56 -1.41 1.23
CA ILE A 118 -11.15 -0.11 0.70
C ILE A 118 -9.70 -0.19 0.28
N LEU A 119 -9.38 0.26 -0.92
CA LEU A 119 -7.99 0.46 -1.32
C LEU A 119 -7.57 1.90 -1.02
N ALA A 120 -6.41 2.06 -0.38
CA ALA A 120 -5.79 3.35 -0.14
C ALA A 120 -4.30 3.25 -0.48
N THR A 121 -3.92 3.69 -1.67
CA THR A 121 -2.58 3.53 -2.22
C THR A 121 -1.95 4.85 -2.65
N SER A 122 -0.65 4.98 -2.49
CA SER A 122 0.11 6.11 -3.06
C SER A 122 0.30 5.99 -4.57
N LYS A 123 -0.02 4.84 -5.16
CA LYS A 123 -0.08 4.67 -6.62
C LYS A 123 -1.18 5.54 -7.22
N PRO A 124 -0.97 6.14 -8.41
CA PRO A 124 -2.05 6.84 -9.11
C PRO A 124 -3.30 5.97 -9.26
N GLU A 125 -4.45 6.55 -8.95
CA GLU A 125 -5.73 5.83 -8.89
C GLU A 125 -6.06 5.11 -10.20
N GLU A 126 -5.79 5.72 -11.35
CA GLU A 126 -6.08 5.08 -12.64
C GLU A 126 -5.25 3.81 -12.86
N PHE A 127 -4.01 3.75 -12.38
CA PHE A 127 -3.20 2.53 -12.43
C PHE A 127 -3.71 1.47 -11.46
N ALA A 128 -4.12 1.89 -10.27
CA ALA A 128 -4.70 0.99 -9.28
C ALA A 128 -5.96 0.32 -9.82
N VAL A 129 -6.87 1.09 -10.43
CA VAL A 129 -8.09 0.56 -11.04
C VAL A 129 -7.75 -0.47 -12.13
N GLN A 130 -6.81 -0.17 -13.01
CA GLN A 130 -6.40 -1.09 -14.08
C GLN A 130 -5.87 -2.42 -13.51
N LEU A 131 -5.08 -2.37 -12.43
CA LEU A 131 -4.55 -3.56 -11.78
C LEU A 131 -5.64 -4.40 -11.12
N LEU A 132 -6.56 -3.76 -10.40
CA LEU A 132 -7.67 -4.48 -9.77
C LEU A 132 -8.59 -5.13 -10.80
N GLU A 133 -8.81 -4.48 -11.94
CA GLU A 133 -9.57 -5.05 -13.07
C GLU A 133 -8.80 -6.21 -13.71
N HIS A 134 -7.51 -6.05 -13.95
CA HIS A 134 -6.65 -7.09 -14.55
C HIS A 134 -6.67 -8.39 -13.75
N PHE A 135 -6.61 -8.30 -12.41
CA PHE A 135 -6.65 -9.45 -11.53
C PHE A 135 -8.07 -9.92 -11.17
N ASP A 136 -9.10 -9.27 -11.72
CA ASP A 136 -10.51 -9.60 -11.45
C ASP A 136 -10.84 -9.56 -9.94
N ILE A 137 -10.34 -8.55 -9.24
CA ILE A 137 -10.57 -8.34 -7.81
C ILE A 137 -11.25 -7.00 -7.49
N ILE A 138 -11.44 -6.12 -8.47
CA ILE A 138 -12.08 -4.81 -8.23
C ILE A 138 -13.49 -4.95 -7.64
N LYS A 139 -14.19 -6.01 -7.98
CA LYS A 139 -15.54 -6.31 -7.48
C LYS A 139 -15.62 -6.48 -5.96
N TYR A 140 -14.49 -6.74 -5.30
CA TYR A 140 -14.46 -6.89 -3.84
C TYR A 140 -14.27 -5.56 -3.10
N PHE A 141 -13.93 -4.49 -3.82
CA PHE A 141 -13.65 -3.18 -3.23
C PHE A 141 -14.88 -2.27 -3.29
N ASP A 142 -15.21 -1.67 -2.14
CA ASP A 142 -16.27 -0.65 -2.05
C ASP A 142 -15.75 0.74 -2.44
N VAL A 143 -14.47 1.00 -2.21
CA VAL A 143 -13.78 2.24 -2.61
C VAL A 143 -12.39 1.90 -3.10
N VAL A 144 -11.98 2.54 -4.18
CA VAL A 144 -10.61 2.54 -4.69
C VAL A 144 -10.09 3.96 -4.63
N ALA A 145 -9.18 4.24 -3.70
CA ALA A 145 -8.56 5.55 -3.54
C ALA A 145 -7.06 5.47 -3.83
N GLY A 146 -6.60 6.29 -4.73
CA GLY A 146 -5.20 6.40 -5.10
C GLY A 146 -4.72 7.85 -5.10
N SER A 147 -3.46 8.04 -5.47
CA SER A 147 -2.91 9.36 -5.66
C SER A 147 -3.40 9.98 -6.98
N THR A 148 -3.17 11.28 -7.12
CA THR A 148 -3.43 12.00 -8.36
C THR A 148 -2.18 12.11 -9.21
N MET A 149 -2.35 12.15 -10.54
CA MET A 149 -1.23 12.32 -11.46
C MET A 149 -0.56 13.69 -11.33
N ASP A 150 -1.32 14.71 -10.97
CA ASP A 150 -0.83 16.09 -10.81
C ASP A 150 -0.12 16.35 -9.48
N GLY A 151 -0.06 15.36 -8.59
CA GLY A 151 0.60 15.49 -7.29
C GLY A 151 -0.21 16.21 -6.21
N SER A 152 -1.46 16.57 -6.47
CA SER A 152 -2.32 17.25 -5.48
C SER A 152 -2.74 16.36 -4.32
N ARG A 153 -2.67 15.03 -4.50
CA ARG A 153 -2.92 14.02 -3.48
C ARG A 153 -1.96 12.86 -3.68
N VAL A 154 -0.90 12.77 -2.89
CA VAL A 154 0.13 11.71 -2.98
C VAL A 154 0.49 11.08 -1.64
N GLU A 155 0.47 11.86 -0.55
CA GLU A 155 0.79 11.35 0.77
C GLU A 155 -0.29 10.35 1.24
N LYS A 156 0.16 9.29 1.93
CA LYS A 156 -0.76 8.23 2.37
C LYS A 156 -1.92 8.77 3.22
N ALA A 157 -1.66 9.71 4.13
CA ALA A 157 -2.71 10.29 4.97
C ALA A 157 -3.78 10.99 4.13
N ASP A 158 -3.38 11.72 3.08
CA ASP A 158 -4.33 12.42 2.21
C ASP A 158 -5.17 11.44 1.38
N VAL A 159 -4.56 10.35 0.92
CA VAL A 159 -5.26 9.28 0.21
C VAL A 159 -6.28 8.60 1.14
N ILE A 160 -5.89 8.31 2.38
CA ILE A 160 -6.80 7.71 3.37
C ILE A 160 -7.97 8.67 3.66
N ARG A 161 -7.71 9.96 3.87
CA ARG A 161 -8.77 10.95 4.08
C ARG A 161 -9.74 11.01 2.91
N TYR A 162 -9.22 10.96 1.69
CA TYR A 162 -10.04 10.90 0.49
C TYR A 162 -10.91 9.64 0.46
N ALA A 163 -10.33 8.47 0.78
CA ALA A 163 -11.08 7.23 0.87
C ALA A 163 -12.21 7.31 1.90
N MET A 164 -11.94 7.86 3.08
CA MET A 164 -12.92 8.07 4.15
C MET A 164 -14.07 8.97 3.69
N SER A 165 -13.75 10.02 2.93
CA SER A 165 -14.74 10.97 2.41
C SER A 165 -15.72 10.34 1.40
N ARG A 166 -15.34 9.22 0.80
CA ARG A 166 -16.14 8.47 -0.17
C ARG A 166 -17.18 7.56 0.48
N ILE A 167 -17.16 7.42 1.79
CA ILE A 167 -18.05 6.54 2.54
C ILE A 167 -18.90 7.39 3.47
N LYS A 168 -20.23 7.31 3.31
CA LYS A 168 -21.16 7.98 4.21
C LYS A 168 -21.10 7.32 5.58
N ASP A 169 -21.09 8.16 6.65
CA ASP A 169 -21.07 7.72 8.03
C ASP A 169 -19.85 6.84 8.39
N PHE A 170 -18.70 7.09 7.74
CA PHE A 170 -17.46 6.40 8.07
C PHE A 170 -17.05 6.68 9.52
N ASP A 171 -16.72 5.62 10.26
CA ASP A 171 -16.24 5.70 11.63
C ASP A 171 -14.84 5.09 11.76
N VAL A 172 -13.87 5.92 12.13
CA VAL A 172 -12.47 5.48 12.33
C VAL A 172 -12.34 4.41 13.41
N ASN A 173 -13.27 4.36 14.37
CA ASN A 173 -13.25 3.36 15.44
C ASN A 173 -13.54 1.94 14.94
N ASP A 174 -14.16 1.82 13.77
CA ASP A 174 -14.49 0.55 13.15
C ASP A 174 -13.55 0.21 11.98
N ALA A 175 -12.43 0.91 11.86
CA ALA A 175 -11.52 0.80 10.72
C ALA A 175 -10.14 0.31 11.12
N VAL A 176 -9.50 -0.43 10.22
CA VAL A 176 -8.12 -0.87 10.33
C VAL A 176 -7.42 -0.71 8.99
N MET A 177 -6.16 -0.26 9.00
CA MET A 177 -5.31 -0.15 7.80
C MET A 177 -4.33 -1.31 7.76
N ILE A 178 -4.16 -1.91 6.58
CA ILE A 178 -3.22 -2.99 6.33
C ILE A 178 -2.20 -2.53 5.30
N GLY A 179 -0.93 -2.61 5.63
CA GLY A 179 0.16 -2.23 4.75
C GLY A 179 1.47 -2.91 5.09
N ASP A 180 2.50 -2.68 4.28
CA ASP A 180 3.80 -3.34 4.40
C ASP A 180 4.95 -2.40 4.74
N ARG A 181 4.70 -1.09 4.82
CA ARG A 181 5.73 -0.08 5.05
C ARG A 181 5.32 0.88 6.17
N LYS A 182 6.32 1.53 6.77
CA LYS A 182 6.11 2.59 7.77
C LYS A 182 5.18 3.71 7.30
N PHE A 183 5.11 3.95 6.00
CA PHE A 183 4.26 5.00 5.41
C PHE A 183 2.78 4.70 5.63
N ASP A 184 2.38 3.43 5.57
CA ASP A 184 1.01 2.99 5.87
C ASP A 184 0.67 3.25 7.33
N TYR A 185 1.61 2.92 8.23
CA TYR A 185 1.46 3.18 9.67
C TYR A 185 1.34 4.67 9.98
N ILE A 186 2.26 5.48 9.45
CA ILE A 186 2.28 6.94 9.71
C ILE A 186 1.00 7.58 9.18
N GLY A 187 0.61 7.26 7.93
CA GLY A 187 -0.57 7.83 7.31
C GLY A 187 -1.87 7.45 8.02
N SER A 188 -2.02 6.19 8.39
CA SER A 188 -3.21 5.73 9.11
C SER A 188 -3.29 6.31 10.51
N LYS A 189 -2.16 6.44 11.20
CA LYS A 189 -2.10 7.05 12.53
C LYS A 189 -2.55 8.51 12.51
N GLU A 190 -2.13 9.28 11.51
CA GLU A 190 -2.59 10.66 11.32
C GLU A 190 -4.11 10.74 11.15
N CYS A 191 -4.72 9.72 10.57
CA CYS A 191 -6.16 9.62 10.36
C CYS A 191 -6.91 8.97 11.54
N GLY A 192 -6.21 8.59 12.61
CA GLY A 192 -6.82 7.95 13.76
C GLY A 192 -7.20 6.48 13.55
N ILE A 193 -6.61 5.82 12.56
CA ILE A 193 -6.89 4.43 12.20
C ILE A 193 -5.72 3.54 12.65
N PRO A 194 -5.97 2.45 13.42
CA PRO A 194 -4.93 1.49 13.78
C PRO A 194 -4.40 0.75 12.54
N CYS A 195 -3.12 0.39 12.57
CA CYS A 195 -2.44 -0.25 11.46
C CYS A 195 -1.97 -1.66 11.80
N ILE A 196 -2.26 -2.61 10.92
CA ILE A 196 -1.64 -3.92 10.89
C ILE A 196 -0.56 -3.88 9.81
N LEU A 197 0.69 -4.18 10.18
CA LEU A 197 1.76 -4.32 9.21
C LEU A 197 1.99 -5.79 8.87
N ILE A 198 2.19 -6.07 7.59
CA ILE A 198 2.45 -7.45 7.13
C ILE A 198 3.93 -7.61 6.77
N GLY A 199 4.49 -8.74 7.13
CA GLY A 199 5.92 -9.02 6.98
C GLY A 199 6.31 -9.65 5.64
N TYR A 200 5.34 -10.01 4.80
CA TYR A 200 5.63 -10.62 3.49
C TYR A 200 5.90 -9.60 2.38
N GLY A 201 5.73 -8.30 2.67
CA GLY A 201 5.97 -7.22 1.70
C GLY A 201 7.41 -6.70 1.70
N TYR A 202 7.58 -5.41 1.42
CA TYR A 202 8.90 -4.81 1.20
C TYR A 202 9.47 -4.04 2.40
N GLY A 203 8.73 -3.89 3.49
CA GLY A 203 9.25 -3.32 4.72
C GLY A 203 10.18 -4.30 5.45
N GLU A 204 11.36 -3.82 5.85
CA GLU A 204 12.26 -4.59 6.71
C GLU A 204 11.63 -4.78 8.09
N MET A 205 11.85 -5.92 8.73
CA MET A 205 11.24 -6.24 10.02
C MET A 205 11.59 -5.19 11.09
N GLU A 206 12.79 -4.65 11.07
CA GLU A 206 13.20 -3.57 11.97
C GLU A 206 12.34 -2.31 11.77
N GLU A 207 12.06 -1.91 10.52
CA GLU A 207 11.15 -0.80 10.20
C GLU A 207 9.77 -1.04 10.79
N LEU A 208 9.22 -2.24 10.60
CA LEU A 208 7.88 -2.60 11.05
C LEU A 208 7.79 -2.62 12.57
N GLU A 209 8.75 -3.22 13.24
CA GLU A 209 8.79 -3.32 14.71
C GLU A 209 8.96 -1.93 15.37
N ASN A 210 9.74 -1.05 14.75
CA ASN A 210 9.94 0.32 15.25
C ASN A 210 8.67 1.17 15.19
N CYS A 211 7.74 0.85 14.30
CA CYS A 211 6.43 1.52 14.24
C CYS A 211 5.55 1.19 15.46
N LYS A 212 5.74 0.04 16.08
CA LYS A 212 4.86 -0.48 17.15
C LYS A 212 3.39 -0.51 16.69
N PRO A 213 3.07 -1.18 15.58
CA PRO A 213 1.72 -1.21 15.04
C PRO A 213 0.78 -1.99 15.94
N PHE A 214 -0.52 -1.97 15.59
CA PHE A 214 -1.52 -2.78 16.27
C PHE A 214 -1.19 -4.27 16.25
N ALA A 215 -0.70 -4.77 15.11
CA ALA A 215 -0.19 -6.13 14.95
C ALA A 215 0.79 -6.21 13.78
N ILE A 216 1.67 -7.23 13.80
CA ILE A 216 2.49 -7.63 12.66
C ILE A 216 2.11 -9.06 12.31
N LYS A 217 1.75 -9.30 11.05
CA LYS A 217 1.40 -10.63 10.52
C LYS A 217 2.30 -10.98 9.36
N GLU A 218 2.86 -12.18 9.36
CA GLU A 218 3.91 -12.57 8.42
C GLU A 218 3.38 -13.27 7.16
N SER A 219 2.10 -13.64 7.14
CA SER A 219 1.48 -14.29 5.99
C SER A 219 0.05 -13.84 5.79
N VAL A 220 -0.48 -14.05 4.59
CA VAL A 220 -1.89 -13.81 4.27
C VAL A 220 -2.80 -14.66 5.16
N PHE A 221 -2.41 -15.90 5.43
CA PHE A 221 -3.16 -16.79 6.32
C PHE A 221 -3.25 -16.24 7.75
N GLU A 222 -2.13 -15.79 8.32
CA GLU A 222 -2.12 -15.18 9.65
C GLU A 222 -2.93 -13.88 9.69
N LEU A 223 -2.86 -13.08 8.63
CA LEU A 223 -3.65 -11.86 8.48
C LEU A 223 -5.14 -12.17 8.51
N GLN A 224 -5.60 -13.13 7.71
CA GLN A 224 -7.01 -13.54 7.67
C GLN A 224 -7.49 -14.01 9.04
N LYS A 225 -6.72 -14.88 9.69
CA LYS A 225 -7.04 -15.39 11.02
C LYS A 225 -7.19 -14.27 12.05
N PHE A 226 -6.31 -13.27 11.98
CA PHE A 226 -6.37 -12.10 12.86
C PHE A 226 -7.60 -11.23 12.57
N LEU A 227 -7.88 -10.96 11.28
CA LEU A 227 -9.05 -10.17 10.88
C LEU A 227 -10.36 -10.84 11.27
N ASP A 228 -10.43 -12.17 11.24
CA ASP A 228 -11.61 -12.91 11.69
C ASP A 228 -11.85 -12.80 13.20
N SER A 229 -10.84 -12.37 13.96
CA SER A 229 -10.92 -12.22 15.41
C SER A 229 -11.33 -10.82 15.88
N ILE A 230 -11.47 -9.86 14.96
CA ILE A 230 -11.76 -8.46 15.27
C ILE A 230 -12.95 -7.89 14.53
#